data_37979108f5dbe5bfaa2401caf41aa031
#
_entry.id   37979108f5dbe5bfaa2401caf41aa031
#
_cell.length_a   1.000
_cell.length_b   1.000
_cell.length_c   1.000
_cell.angle_alpha   90.00
_cell.angle_beta   90.00
_cell.angle_gamma   90.00
#
_symmetry.space_group_name_H-M   'P 1'
#
loop_
_entity.id
_entity.type
_entity.pdbx_description
1 polymer ?
#
loop_
_entity_poly.entity_id
_entity_poly.type
_entity_poly.pdbx_seq_one_letter_code
_entity_poly.pdbx_strand_id
1 'polypeptide(L)'
;IDELDNLPDLILDCAGHDALKMFAAKALIKGINFITLSSGALSDEPILKDIQRSQKIGKSKFIIAKGAVGSLDILEAAKESGISKVEYIGRKPPKAWKGSRAEKVINLNYLQKKSEVHFEGNAREASKLYPKNANVAATIALMGIGFEKTKVKLIADDTISENVHELVISGEFGESQFKILGKPLPDN
;
A
#
# COMPACT_ATOMS: atom_id res chain seq x y z
N ILE A 1 8.92 13.94 -19.23
CA ILE A 1 7.58 14.46 -19.62
C ILE A 1 7.75 15.74 -20.45
N ASP A 2 8.67 16.61 -20.07
CA ASP A 2 8.90 17.89 -20.78
C ASP A 2 9.57 17.72 -22.16
N GLU A 3 10.16 16.56 -22.43
CA GLU A 3 10.86 16.21 -23.67
C GLU A 3 10.01 15.35 -24.62
N LEU A 4 8.74 15.10 -24.26
CA LEU A 4 7.84 14.32 -25.10
C LEU A 4 7.21 15.21 -26.17
N ASP A 5 7.35 14.84 -27.44
CA ASP A 5 6.73 15.55 -28.58
C ASP A 5 5.20 15.49 -28.50
N ASN A 6 4.67 14.39 -28.00
CA ASN A 6 3.24 14.19 -27.77
C ASN A 6 3.01 13.73 -26.32
N LEU A 7 2.09 14.37 -25.63
CA LEU A 7 1.72 13.98 -24.28
C LEU A 7 0.80 12.75 -24.34
N PRO A 8 1.07 11.71 -23.51
CA PRO A 8 0.17 10.57 -23.40
C PRO A 8 -1.10 10.95 -22.63
N ASP A 9 -2.19 10.23 -22.86
CA ASP A 9 -3.44 10.37 -22.10
C ASP A 9 -3.30 9.83 -20.67
N LEU A 10 -2.41 8.87 -20.48
CA LEU A 10 -2.25 8.13 -19.24
C LEU A 10 -0.80 7.68 -19.03
N ILE A 11 -0.32 7.79 -17.81
CA ILE A 11 0.93 7.17 -17.33
C ILE A 11 0.60 6.08 -16.33
N LEU A 12 1.17 4.88 -16.54
CA LEU A 12 1.17 3.79 -15.56
C LEU A 12 2.53 3.73 -14.87
N ASP A 13 2.56 4.07 -13.57
CA ASP A 13 3.77 4.01 -12.74
C ASP A 13 3.94 2.63 -12.11
N CYS A 14 4.99 1.93 -12.56
CA CYS A 14 5.50 0.69 -11.99
C CYS A 14 6.96 0.84 -11.52
N ALA A 15 7.49 2.08 -11.47
CA ALA A 15 8.91 2.35 -11.24
C ALA A 15 9.24 2.65 -9.75
N GLY A 16 8.24 2.72 -8.89
CA GLY A 16 8.41 2.86 -7.44
C GLY A 16 8.29 4.28 -6.91
N HIS A 17 8.51 4.40 -5.60
CA HIS A 17 8.23 5.64 -4.85
C HIS A 17 8.95 6.88 -5.40
N ASP A 18 10.20 6.75 -5.81
CA ASP A 18 10.99 7.90 -6.28
C ASP A 18 10.49 8.40 -7.65
N ALA A 19 10.09 7.49 -8.53
CA ALA A 19 9.49 7.85 -9.81
C ALA A 19 8.15 8.57 -9.60
N LEU A 20 7.30 8.08 -8.70
CA LEU A 20 6.06 8.76 -8.34
C LEU A 20 6.32 10.19 -7.87
N LYS A 21 7.26 10.38 -6.94
CA LYS A 21 7.62 11.70 -6.40
C LYS A 21 8.12 12.66 -7.49
N MET A 22 8.89 12.14 -8.44
CA MET A 22 9.51 12.93 -9.50
C MET A 22 8.52 13.34 -10.59
N PHE A 23 7.59 12.46 -10.95
CA PHE A 23 6.82 12.60 -12.18
C PHE A 23 5.32 12.82 -12.00
N ALA A 24 4.71 12.35 -10.90
CA ALA A 24 3.26 12.35 -10.77
C ALA A 24 2.65 13.76 -10.83
N ALA A 25 3.13 14.68 -10.01
CA ALA A 25 2.63 16.05 -9.98
C ALA A 25 2.79 16.77 -11.33
N LYS A 26 3.95 16.59 -11.98
CA LYS A 26 4.25 17.18 -13.30
C LYS A 26 3.31 16.65 -14.38
N ALA A 27 3.04 15.34 -14.38
CA ALA A 27 2.11 14.73 -15.32
C ALA A 27 0.69 15.26 -15.13
N LEU A 28 0.25 15.27 -13.88
CA LEU A 28 -1.11 15.69 -13.51
C LEU A 28 -1.39 17.16 -13.88
N ILE A 29 -0.44 18.07 -13.65
CA ILE A 29 -0.57 19.49 -14.03
C ILE A 29 -0.74 19.65 -15.55
N LYS A 30 -0.09 18.79 -16.34
CA LYS A 30 -0.21 18.78 -17.81
C LYS A 30 -1.50 18.13 -18.33
N GLY A 31 -2.40 17.72 -17.44
CA GLY A 31 -3.66 17.05 -17.83
C GLY A 31 -3.52 15.56 -18.07
N ILE A 32 -2.35 14.95 -17.84
CA ILE A 32 -2.12 13.53 -18.03
C ILE A 32 -2.64 12.75 -16.83
N ASN A 33 -3.48 11.75 -17.05
CA ASN A 33 -3.92 10.85 -15.99
C ASN A 33 -2.75 9.99 -15.49
N PHE A 34 -2.77 9.63 -14.21
CA PHE A 34 -1.66 8.90 -13.60
C PHE A 34 -2.19 7.75 -12.74
N ILE A 35 -1.78 6.52 -13.05
CA ILE A 35 -2.06 5.33 -12.25
C ILE A 35 -0.77 4.89 -11.58
N THR A 36 -0.81 4.57 -10.28
CA THR A 36 0.38 4.11 -9.54
C THR A 36 0.14 2.83 -8.75
N LEU A 37 1.19 2.02 -8.65
CA LEU A 37 1.32 0.92 -7.68
C LEU A 37 2.07 1.36 -6.41
N SER A 38 2.67 2.55 -6.42
CA SER A 38 3.58 3.06 -5.39
C SER A 38 2.87 3.82 -4.27
N SER A 39 1.72 3.32 -3.83
CA SER A 39 0.84 3.99 -2.84
C SER A 39 1.52 4.31 -1.51
N GLY A 40 2.57 3.56 -1.13
CA GLY A 40 3.36 3.82 0.07
C GLY A 40 4.03 5.21 0.09
N ALA A 41 4.37 5.77 -1.07
CA ALA A 41 4.92 7.12 -1.17
C ALA A 41 3.95 8.21 -0.68
N LEU A 42 2.64 7.94 -0.75
CA LEU A 42 1.58 8.87 -0.32
C LEU A 42 1.43 8.94 1.21
N SER A 43 2.19 8.14 1.96
CA SER A 43 2.33 8.32 3.40
C SER A 43 3.06 9.61 3.76
N ASP A 44 3.77 10.22 2.82
CA ASP A 44 4.34 11.55 2.90
C ASP A 44 3.25 12.58 2.56
N GLU A 45 2.81 13.33 3.56
CA GLU A 45 1.69 14.26 3.42
C GLU A 45 1.95 15.40 2.43
N PRO A 46 3.12 16.02 2.36
CA PRO A 46 3.51 16.96 1.30
C PRO A 46 3.29 16.40 -0.10
N ILE A 47 3.70 15.15 -0.36
CA ILE A 47 3.53 14.52 -1.67
C ILE A 47 2.04 14.31 -1.98
N LEU A 48 1.28 13.81 -1.02
CA LEU A 48 -0.16 13.60 -1.19
C LEU A 48 -0.89 14.92 -1.51
N LYS A 49 -0.57 15.99 -0.78
CA LYS A 49 -1.14 17.32 -1.02
C LYS A 49 -0.76 17.90 -2.38
N ASP A 50 0.49 17.72 -2.81
CA ASP A 50 0.94 18.18 -4.11
C ASP A 50 0.23 17.46 -5.25
N ILE A 51 0.05 16.14 -5.14
CA ILE A 51 -0.72 15.35 -6.10
C ILE A 51 -2.18 15.83 -6.16
N GLN A 52 -2.82 16.03 -5.01
CA GLN A 52 -4.22 16.50 -4.95
C GLN A 52 -4.39 17.89 -5.57
N ARG A 53 -3.42 18.79 -5.35
CA ARG A 53 -3.40 20.11 -5.98
C ARG A 53 -3.19 19.99 -7.50
N SER A 54 -2.25 19.18 -7.92
CA SER A 54 -1.88 19.00 -9.33
C SER A 54 -3.02 18.43 -10.16
N GLN A 55 -3.79 17.48 -9.62
CA GLN A 55 -5.01 16.96 -10.24
C GLN A 55 -6.04 18.07 -10.54
N LYS A 56 -6.23 18.97 -9.56
CA LYS A 56 -7.20 20.09 -9.70
C LYS A 56 -6.75 21.06 -10.79
N ILE A 57 -5.46 21.40 -10.83
CA ILE A 57 -4.89 22.32 -11.83
C ILE A 57 -5.01 21.73 -13.23
N GLY A 58 -4.57 20.49 -13.43
CA GLY A 58 -4.55 19.85 -14.76
C GLY A 58 -5.88 19.21 -15.15
N LYS A 59 -6.90 19.21 -14.26
CA LYS A 59 -8.19 18.50 -14.46
C LYS A 59 -7.99 17.04 -14.82
N SER A 60 -6.95 16.42 -14.28
CA SER A 60 -6.51 15.04 -14.51
C SER A 60 -6.94 14.13 -13.36
N LYS A 61 -6.77 12.81 -13.53
CA LYS A 61 -7.09 11.80 -12.53
C LYS A 61 -5.83 11.15 -12.02
N PHE A 62 -5.69 11.07 -10.69
CA PHE A 62 -4.70 10.23 -10.02
C PHE A 62 -5.41 8.99 -9.47
N ILE A 63 -4.96 7.82 -9.87
CA ILE A 63 -5.59 6.55 -9.55
C ILE A 63 -4.58 5.66 -8.84
N ILE A 64 -4.97 5.13 -7.69
CA ILE A 64 -4.18 4.12 -6.98
C ILE A 64 -4.67 2.76 -7.45
N ALA A 65 -3.77 1.98 -8.04
CA ALA A 65 -4.08 0.62 -8.41
C ALA A 65 -4.40 -0.21 -7.15
N LYS A 66 -5.51 -0.93 -7.17
CA LYS A 66 -5.99 -1.69 -6.01
C LYS A 66 -5.05 -2.82 -5.60
N GLY A 67 -4.21 -3.31 -6.54
CA GLY A 67 -3.14 -4.28 -6.28
C GLY A 67 -3.64 -5.62 -5.75
N ALA A 68 -2.91 -6.18 -4.79
CA ALA A 68 -3.16 -7.50 -4.23
C ALA A 68 -4.34 -7.56 -3.23
N VAL A 69 -4.98 -6.42 -2.94
CA VAL A 69 -6.07 -6.36 -1.95
C VAL A 69 -7.41 -6.30 -2.66
N GLY A 70 -8.20 -7.35 -2.51
CA GLY A 70 -9.64 -7.30 -2.75
C GLY A 70 -10.36 -6.55 -1.62
N SER A 71 -11.67 -6.48 -1.66
CA SER A 71 -12.50 -5.89 -0.59
C SER A 71 -12.36 -4.38 -0.34
N LEU A 72 -11.63 -3.65 -1.16
CA LEU A 72 -11.52 -2.19 -1.02
C LEU A 72 -12.86 -1.49 -1.26
N ASP A 73 -13.72 -2.05 -2.09
CA ASP A 73 -15.07 -1.55 -2.33
C ASP A 73 -15.93 -1.64 -1.07
N ILE A 74 -15.75 -2.71 -0.28
CA ILE A 74 -16.44 -2.88 1.02
C ILE A 74 -15.88 -1.90 2.03
N LEU A 75 -14.56 -1.66 2.05
CA LEU A 75 -13.94 -0.67 2.91
C LEU A 75 -14.45 0.74 2.59
N GLU A 76 -14.62 1.06 1.32
CA GLU A 76 -15.16 2.34 0.87
C GLU A 76 -16.63 2.50 1.26
N ALA A 77 -17.45 1.47 1.05
CA ALA A 77 -18.86 1.47 1.48
C ALA A 77 -19.02 1.56 3.00
N ALA A 78 -18.16 0.88 3.75
CA ALA A 78 -18.18 0.90 5.23
C ALA A 78 -17.88 2.29 5.82
N LYS A 79 -17.21 3.18 5.08
CA LYS A 79 -16.99 4.57 5.53
C LYS A 79 -18.29 5.31 5.79
N GLU A 80 -19.29 5.10 4.94
CA GLU A 80 -20.60 5.75 5.06
C GLU A 80 -21.36 5.30 6.31
N SER A 81 -21.07 4.06 6.76
CA SER A 81 -21.69 3.46 7.95
C SER A 81 -20.89 3.67 9.25
N GLY A 82 -19.80 4.43 9.20
CA GLY A 82 -18.94 4.69 10.36
C GLY A 82 -17.99 3.53 10.68
N ILE A 83 -16.72 3.72 10.31
CA ILE A 83 -15.63 2.76 10.65
C ILE A 83 -14.97 3.18 11.96
N SER A 84 -14.88 2.24 12.90
CA SER A 84 -14.16 2.42 14.17
C SER A 84 -12.75 1.81 14.16
N LYS A 85 -12.55 0.72 13.39
CA LYS A 85 -11.28 -0.01 13.32
C LYS A 85 -10.98 -0.47 11.89
N VAL A 86 -9.74 -0.30 11.47
CA VAL A 86 -9.15 -0.97 10.30
C VAL A 86 -7.82 -1.57 10.72
N GLU A 87 -7.65 -2.86 10.50
CA GLU A 87 -6.42 -3.58 10.78
C GLU A 87 -5.99 -4.40 9.56
N TYR A 88 -4.76 -4.20 9.13
CA TYR A 88 -4.14 -4.98 8.07
C TYR A 88 -3.03 -5.86 8.64
N ILE A 89 -3.05 -7.13 8.29
CA ILE A 89 -2.01 -8.10 8.64
C ILE A 89 -1.41 -8.63 7.35
N GLY A 90 -0.14 -8.29 7.12
CA GLY A 90 0.65 -8.80 6.01
C GLY A 90 1.56 -9.93 6.48
N ARG A 91 1.33 -11.14 5.97
CA ARG A 91 2.10 -12.32 6.30
C ARG A 91 2.77 -12.87 5.05
N LYS A 92 4.08 -13.12 5.14
CA LYS A 92 4.86 -13.62 4.00
C LYS A 92 5.91 -14.63 4.47
N PRO A 93 6.35 -15.54 3.57
CA PRO A 93 7.51 -16.39 3.84
C PRO A 93 8.74 -15.55 4.18
N PRO A 94 9.69 -16.05 5.00
CA PRO A 94 10.89 -15.30 5.40
C PRO A 94 11.70 -14.75 4.24
N LYS A 95 11.79 -15.49 3.13
CA LYS A 95 12.51 -15.07 1.92
C LYS A 95 11.97 -13.76 1.31
N ALA A 96 10.68 -13.49 1.44
CA ALA A 96 10.05 -12.28 0.90
C ALA A 96 10.32 -11.02 1.75
N TRP A 97 10.92 -11.18 2.93
CA TRP A 97 11.36 -10.09 3.81
C TRP A 97 12.85 -9.79 3.71
N LYS A 98 13.63 -10.56 2.93
CA LYS A 98 15.05 -10.30 2.72
C LYS A 98 15.27 -8.92 2.10
N GLY A 99 16.34 -8.24 2.54
CA GLY A 99 16.64 -6.87 2.14
C GLY A 99 15.71 -5.81 2.74
N SER A 100 14.83 -6.17 3.68
CA SER A 100 13.98 -5.25 4.39
C SER A 100 14.45 -5.04 5.84
N ARG A 101 13.78 -4.10 6.55
CA ARG A 101 14.02 -3.88 7.98
C ARG A 101 13.79 -5.14 8.83
N ALA A 102 13.01 -6.11 8.36
CA ALA A 102 12.74 -7.34 9.11
C ALA A 102 14.03 -8.05 9.53
N GLU A 103 15.07 -8.07 8.69
CA GLU A 103 16.38 -8.70 8.99
C GLU A 103 17.11 -8.07 10.19
N LYS A 104 16.77 -6.81 10.52
CA LYS A 104 17.34 -6.12 11.69
C LYS A 104 16.56 -6.37 12.97
N VAL A 105 15.36 -6.94 12.86
CA VAL A 105 14.43 -7.14 13.99
C VAL A 105 14.36 -8.60 14.40
N ILE A 106 14.34 -9.50 13.41
CA ILE A 106 14.23 -10.95 13.63
C ILE A 106 15.26 -11.71 12.78
N ASN A 107 15.54 -12.95 13.17
CA ASN A 107 16.42 -13.82 12.40
C ASN A 107 15.61 -14.63 11.37
N LEU A 108 15.49 -14.11 10.15
CA LEU A 108 14.72 -14.73 9.06
C LEU A 108 15.18 -16.14 8.69
N ASN A 109 16.41 -16.54 9.02
CA ASN A 109 16.96 -17.85 8.70
C ASN A 109 16.66 -18.91 9.77
N TYR A 110 16.10 -18.52 10.92
CA TYR A 110 15.95 -19.39 12.09
C TYR A 110 14.52 -19.47 12.65
N LEU A 111 13.51 -19.22 11.83
CA LEU A 111 12.10 -19.29 12.27
C LEU A 111 11.62 -20.72 12.59
N GLN A 112 12.31 -21.77 12.12
CA GLN A 112 12.07 -23.19 12.46
C GLN A 112 10.59 -23.58 12.39
N LYS A 113 9.93 -23.33 11.27
CA LYS A 113 8.49 -23.56 11.04
C LYS A 113 7.58 -22.82 12.03
N LYS A 114 7.95 -21.60 12.38
CA LYS A 114 7.15 -20.70 13.21
C LYS A 114 6.86 -19.40 12.46
N SER A 115 6.00 -18.60 13.03
CA SER A 115 5.75 -17.23 12.58
C SER A 115 6.22 -16.24 13.63
N GLU A 116 6.76 -15.09 13.18
CA GLU A 116 7.25 -14.05 14.06
C GLU A 116 6.82 -12.66 13.55
N VAL A 117 6.27 -11.85 14.46
CA VAL A 117 5.90 -10.47 14.18
C VAL A 117 7.16 -9.62 14.23
N HIS A 118 7.49 -8.95 13.14
CA HIS A 118 8.64 -8.04 13.08
C HIS A 118 8.25 -6.56 13.00
N PHE A 119 6.95 -6.27 12.85
CA PHE A 119 6.42 -4.91 12.91
C PHE A 119 4.98 -4.92 13.40
N GLU A 120 4.68 -4.00 14.31
CA GLU A 120 3.33 -3.63 14.74
C GLU A 120 3.29 -2.12 14.95
N GLY A 121 2.31 -1.44 14.33
CA GLY A 121 2.19 0.02 14.37
C GLY A 121 1.07 0.51 13.47
N ASN A 122 1.20 1.72 12.94
CA ASN A 122 0.24 2.27 11.98
C ASN A 122 0.74 2.21 10.53
N ALA A 123 -0.15 2.50 9.58
CA ALA A 123 0.18 2.42 8.16
C ALA A 123 1.24 3.45 7.72
N ARG A 124 1.34 4.60 8.37
CA ARG A 124 2.39 5.60 8.09
C ARG A 124 3.77 5.09 8.46
N GLU A 125 3.88 4.52 9.65
CA GLU A 125 5.13 3.92 10.13
C GLU A 125 5.54 2.73 9.25
N ALA A 126 4.58 1.85 8.92
CA ALA A 126 4.83 0.73 8.02
C ALA A 126 5.36 1.19 6.66
N SER A 127 4.75 2.22 6.06
CA SER A 127 5.17 2.75 4.76
C SER A 127 6.57 3.36 4.78
N LYS A 128 6.95 4.01 5.87
CA LYS A 128 8.30 4.57 6.05
C LYS A 128 9.36 3.49 6.28
N LEU A 129 9.05 2.49 7.09
CA LEU A 129 10.01 1.48 7.53
C LEU A 129 10.14 0.31 6.53
N TYR A 130 9.10 0.05 5.74
CA TYR A 130 9.01 -1.05 4.78
C TYR A 130 8.53 -0.57 3.40
N PRO A 131 9.22 0.38 2.75
CA PRO A 131 8.74 1.06 1.54
C PRO A 131 8.44 0.09 0.38
N LYS A 132 9.16 -1.03 0.28
CA LYS A 132 8.93 -2.06 -0.75
C LYS A 132 7.81 -3.06 -0.41
N ASN A 133 7.32 -3.07 0.85
CA ASN A 133 6.42 -4.10 1.35
C ASN A 133 5.09 -3.54 1.89
N ALA A 134 4.95 -2.23 2.02
CA ALA A 134 3.81 -1.60 2.69
C ALA A 134 2.82 -0.91 1.74
N ASN A 135 2.93 -1.09 0.42
CA ASN A 135 1.97 -0.49 -0.53
C ASN A 135 0.52 -0.94 -0.25
N VAL A 136 0.33 -2.20 0.13
CA VAL A 136 -1.00 -2.72 0.51
C VAL A 136 -1.55 -1.95 1.73
N ALA A 137 -0.75 -1.81 2.79
CA ALA A 137 -1.14 -1.06 3.98
C ALA A 137 -1.48 0.41 3.66
N ALA A 138 -0.69 1.04 2.79
CA ALA A 138 -0.92 2.40 2.33
C ALA A 138 -2.22 2.53 1.54
N THR A 139 -2.49 1.59 0.64
CA THR A 139 -3.74 1.58 -0.14
C THR A 139 -4.95 1.43 0.78
N ILE A 140 -4.91 0.51 1.74
CA ILE A 140 -5.97 0.33 2.74
C ILE A 140 -6.17 1.62 3.55
N ALA A 141 -5.09 2.26 3.98
CA ALA A 141 -5.16 3.50 4.76
C ALA A 141 -5.81 4.64 3.96
N LEU A 142 -5.45 4.80 2.69
CA LEU A 142 -5.98 5.83 1.80
C LEU A 142 -7.47 5.62 1.50
N MET A 143 -7.87 4.37 1.31
CA MET A 143 -9.27 4.01 1.05
C MET A 143 -10.12 3.96 2.33
N GLY A 144 -9.49 3.72 3.48
CA GLY A 144 -10.15 3.57 4.79
C GLY A 144 -10.15 4.83 5.64
N ILE A 145 -9.59 4.72 6.84
CA ILE A 145 -9.63 5.73 7.92
C ILE A 145 -8.32 6.53 8.07
N GLY A 146 -7.46 6.48 7.07
CA GLY A 146 -6.20 7.22 7.03
C GLY A 146 -5.02 6.49 7.66
N PHE A 147 -3.83 7.03 7.41
CA PHE A 147 -2.56 6.40 7.76
C PHE A 147 -2.33 6.21 9.26
N GLU A 148 -2.78 7.16 10.08
CA GLU A 148 -2.53 7.14 11.53
C GLU A 148 -3.45 6.14 12.25
N LYS A 149 -4.69 5.98 11.77
CA LYS A 149 -5.69 5.13 12.42
C LYS A 149 -5.68 3.69 11.93
N THR A 150 -5.15 3.43 10.73
CA THR A 150 -5.04 2.07 10.18
C THR A 150 -3.92 1.32 10.86
N LYS A 151 -4.25 0.26 11.60
CA LYS A 151 -3.29 -0.62 12.26
C LYS A 151 -2.66 -1.57 11.27
N VAL A 152 -1.39 -1.85 11.44
CA VAL A 152 -0.61 -2.74 10.57
C VAL A 152 0.24 -3.69 11.40
N LYS A 153 0.17 -4.98 11.04
CA LYS A 153 1.03 -6.02 11.57
C LYS A 153 1.73 -6.74 10.41
N LEU A 154 3.05 -6.86 10.48
CA LEU A 154 3.84 -7.56 9.46
C LEU A 154 4.52 -8.77 10.10
N ILE A 155 4.37 -9.93 9.44
CA ILE A 155 4.72 -11.23 9.99
C ILE A 155 5.57 -11.98 8.98
N ALA A 156 6.71 -12.49 9.42
CA ALA A 156 7.44 -13.53 8.71
C ALA A 156 6.94 -14.90 9.19
N ASP A 157 6.58 -15.77 8.26
CA ASP A 157 5.99 -17.07 8.57
C ASP A 157 6.62 -18.17 7.72
N ASP A 158 7.35 -19.07 8.36
CA ASP A 158 8.04 -20.18 7.70
C ASP A 158 7.14 -21.40 7.45
N THR A 159 5.86 -21.29 7.82
CA THR A 159 4.87 -22.36 7.59
C THR A 159 4.09 -22.19 6.29
N ILE A 160 4.27 -21.05 5.60
CA ILE A 160 3.56 -20.70 4.37
C ILE A 160 4.50 -20.51 3.19
N SER A 161 4.01 -20.75 1.99
CA SER A 161 4.73 -20.49 0.72
C SER A 161 4.20 -19.29 -0.04
N GLU A 162 3.06 -18.73 0.39
CA GLU A 162 2.29 -17.70 -0.29
C GLU A 162 2.29 -16.39 0.53
N ASN A 163 1.98 -15.28 -0.13
CA ASN A 163 1.69 -14.04 0.58
C ASN A 163 0.26 -14.09 1.10
N VAL A 164 0.06 -13.75 2.36
CA VAL A 164 -1.27 -13.67 2.97
C VAL A 164 -1.54 -12.22 3.37
N HIS A 165 -2.66 -11.70 2.90
CA HIS A 165 -3.17 -10.38 3.24
C HIS A 165 -4.48 -10.56 4.01
N GLU A 166 -4.51 -10.15 5.27
CA GLU A 166 -5.71 -10.18 6.09
C GLU A 166 -6.14 -8.73 6.38
N LEU A 167 -7.42 -8.45 6.20
CA LEU A 167 -8.03 -7.14 6.48
C LEU A 167 -9.22 -7.32 7.41
N VAL A 168 -9.20 -6.64 8.53
CA VAL A 168 -10.30 -6.57 9.49
C VAL A 168 -10.85 -5.15 9.52
N ILE A 169 -12.15 -5.01 9.31
CA ILE A 169 -12.87 -3.75 9.32
C ILE A 169 -14.01 -3.87 10.33
N SER A 170 -14.05 -2.98 11.31
CA SER A 170 -15.15 -2.94 12.29
C SER A 170 -15.76 -1.55 12.37
N GLY A 171 -17.04 -1.48 12.65
CA GLY A 171 -17.79 -0.24 12.77
C GLY A 171 -19.22 -0.48 13.26
N GLU A 172 -20.09 0.48 13.08
CA GLU A 172 -21.51 0.36 13.46
C GLU A 172 -22.25 -0.76 12.70
N PHE A 173 -21.76 -1.11 11.50
CA PHE A 173 -22.25 -2.21 10.68
C PHE A 173 -21.88 -3.61 11.22
N GLY A 174 -21.03 -3.69 12.26
CA GLY A 174 -20.45 -4.94 12.76
C GLY A 174 -18.98 -5.12 12.36
N GLU A 175 -18.59 -6.34 12.00
CA GLU A 175 -17.20 -6.66 11.60
C GLU A 175 -17.17 -7.47 10.30
N SER A 176 -16.22 -7.12 9.44
CA SER A 176 -15.89 -7.87 8.23
C SER A 176 -14.42 -8.27 8.25
N GLN A 177 -14.16 -9.52 7.87
CA GLN A 177 -12.80 -10.08 7.79
C GLN A 177 -12.56 -10.66 6.40
N PHE A 178 -11.42 -10.31 5.82
CA PHE A 178 -10.99 -10.78 4.50
C PHE A 178 -9.62 -11.40 4.59
N LYS A 179 -9.45 -12.54 3.94
CA LYS A 179 -8.17 -13.21 3.81
C LYS A 179 -7.90 -13.52 2.34
N ILE A 180 -6.79 -13.02 1.83
CA ILE A 180 -6.38 -13.16 0.44
C ILE A 180 -5.04 -13.89 0.40
N LEU A 181 -4.98 -14.96 -0.36
CA LEU A 181 -3.80 -15.78 -0.59
C LEU A 181 -3.27 -15.45 -1.98
N GLY A 182 -2.07 -14.88 -2.03
CA GLY A 182 -1.42 -14.49 -3.28
C GLY A 182 -0.19 -15.33 -3.55
N LYS A 183 -0.18 -16.07 -4.66
CA LYS A 183 1.04 -16.74 -5.10
C LYS A 183 2.10 -15.70 -5.46
N PRO A 184 3.34 -15.86 -5.02
CA PRO A 184 4.43 -14.98 -5.47
C PRO A 184 4.61 -15.12 -6.98
N LEU A 185 4.82 -14.00 -7.66
CA LEU A 185 5.20 -14.01 -9.07
C LEU A 185 6.64 -14.54 -9.21
N PRO A 186 6.99 -15.14 -10.39
CA PRO A 186 8.32 -15.77 -10.57
C PRO A 186 9.50 -14.85 -10.29
N ASP A 187 9.36 -13.55 -10.56
CA ASP A 187 10.44 -12.55 -10.46
C ASP A 187 10.34 -11.65 -9.21
N ASN A 188 9.56 -12.05 -8.22
CA ASN A 188 9.39 -11.31 -6.97
C ASN A 188 10.00 -12.05 -5.78
#